data_38f869b21821ce0c018d9ff593d38c63
#
_entry.id   38f869b21821ce0c018d9ff593d38c63
#
_cell.length_a   1.000
_cell.length_b   1.000
_cell.length_c   1.000
_cell.angle_alpha   90.00
_cell.angle_beta   90.00
_cell.angle_gamma   90.00
#
_symmetry.space_group_name_H-M   'P 1'
#
loop_
_entity.id
_entity.type
_entity.pdbx_description
1 polymer ?
#
loop_
_entity_poly.entity_id
_entity_poly.type
_entity_poly.pdbx_seq_one_letter_code
_entity_poly.pdbx_strand_id
1 'polypeptide(L)'
;MKILVDAGQQKKKHDLKHACMERFGAELNVVPLPVGDYVLVDENVEDVLSRKKNRGIDVKKLDLLGSYKVSVDTKRDIQEAIGNICGSQHDRFRDEVILAQRNQIKLYILVENSDGVSKLDDLDEWENPRAKMKKWIREADGSRKQVFVSPKATKGTSLAKAMRTMQEEYGVQFLFCRPEETGRKILELLGAMEDGKKENQHVQRTQG
;
A
#
# COMPACT_ATOMS: atom_id res chain seq x y z
N MET A 1 14.99 -5.66 -13.04
CA MET A 1 13.78 -6.38 -12.59
C MET A 1 12.53 -5.67 -13.10
N LYS A 2 11.47 -6.41 -13.45
CA LYS A 2 10.22 -5.80 -13.90
C LYS A 2 9.17 -5.88 -12.80
N ILE A 3 8.45 -4.79 -12.55
CA ILE A 3 7.38 -4.68 -11.57
C ILE A 3 6.10 -4.23 -12.27
N LEU A 4 5.01 -4.94 -12.06
CA LEU A 4 3.68 -4.48 -12.45
C LEU A 4 3.14 -3.50 -11.41
N VAL A 5 2.51 -2.44 -11.88
CA VAL A 5 1.87 -1.41 -11.07
C VAL A 5 0.39 -1.35 -11.44
N ASP A 6 -0.51 -1.35 -10.46
CA ASP A 6 -1.95 -1.32 -10.74
C ASP A 6 -2.37 -0.04 -11.48
N ALA A 7 -3.09 -0.21 -12.57
CA ALA A 7 -3.62 0.89 -13.38
C ALA A 7 -4.64 1.78 -12.63
N GLY A 8 -5.19 1.30 -11.51
CA GLY A 8 -6.09 2.05 -10.64
C GLY A 8 -5.41 3.10 -9.77
N GLN A 9 -4.07 3.10 -9.71
CA GLN A 9 -3.33 4.08 -8.92
C GLN A 9 -3.47 5.50 -9.47
N GLN A 10 -3.66 6.46 -8.55
CA GLN A 10 -3.79 7.87 -8.93
C GLN A 10 -2.44 8.44 -9.37
N LYS A 11 -2.42 8.99 -10.60
CA LYS A 11 -1.23 9.66 -11.17
C LYS A 11 -0.65 10.69 -10.19
N LYS A 12 0.68 10.79 -10.12
CA LYS A 12 1.49 11.70 -9.29
C LYS A 12 1.53 11.41 -7.78
N LYS A 13 0.64 10.59 -7.24
CA LYS A 13 0.67 10.29 -5.79
C LYS A 13 1.75 9.27 -5.39
N HIS A 14 2.29 8.58 -6.37
CA HIS A 14 3.24 7.48 -6.18
C HIS A 14 4.63 7.78 -6.75
N ASP A 15 4.85 8.98 -7.31
CA ASP A 15 6.09 9.35 -8.01
C ASP A 15 7.35 9.14 -7.16
N LEU A 16 7.30 9.46 -5.86
CA LEU A 16 8.45 9.32 -4.97
C LEU A 16 8.88 7.86 -4.81
N LYS A 17 7.92 6.95 -4.57
CA LYS A 17 8.21 5.52 -4.40
C LYS A 17 8.58 4.87 -5.75
N HIS A 18 7.99 5.31 -6.85
CA HIS A 18 8.33 4.85 -8.19
C HIS A 18 9.78 5.25 -8.54
N ALA A 19 10.14 6.53 -8.38
CA ALA A 19 11.51 6.99 -8.58
C ALA A 19 12.54 6.26 -7.68
N CYS A 20 12.13 5.91 -6.45
CA CYS A 20 12.95 5.07 -5.58
C CYS A 20 13.17 3.68 -6.17
N MET A 21 12.09 2.99 -6.61
CA MET A 21 12.21 1.64 -7.21
C MET A 21 13.04 1.66 -8.50
N GLU A 22 12.86 2.68 -9.35
CA GLU A 22 13.63 2.85 -10.59
C GLU A 22 15.14 3.05 -10.33
N ARG A 23 15.52 3.77 -9.26
CA ARG A 23 16.93 3.89 -8.83
C ARG A 23 17.54 2.54 -8.44
N PHE A 24 16.75 1.60 -7.96
CA PHE A 24 17.18 0.22 -7.71
C PHE A 24 17.09 -0.67 -8.96
N GLY A 25 16.84 -0.11 -10.15
CA GLY A 25 16.81 -0.82 -11.43
C GLY A 25 15.48 -1.53 -11.71
N ALA A 26 14.39 -1.10 -11.10
CA ALA A 26 13.06 -1.59 -11.45
C ALA A 26 12.55 -0.91 -12.74
N GLU A 27 11.99 -1.70 -13.64
CA GLU A 27 11.19 -1.25 -14.78
C GLU A 27 9.72 -1.39 -14.40
N LEU A 28 8.97 -0.27 -14.38
CA LEU A 28 7.59 -0.24 -13.94
C LEU A 28 6.63 -0.33 -15.14
N ASN A 29 5.75 -1.32 -15.13
CA ASN A 29 4.76 -1.56 -16.17
C ASN A 29 3.35 -1.45 -15.60
N VAL A 30 2.55 -0.52 -16.12
CA VAL A 30 1.20 -0.26 -15.63
C VAL A 30 0.20 -1.21 -16.29
N VAL A 31 -0.48 -2.03 -15.48
CA VAL A 31 -1.55 -2.96 -15.90
C VAL A 31 -2.61 -3.07 -14.81
N PRO A 32 -3.87 -3.43 -15.13
CA PRO A 32 -4.87 -3.65 -14.08
C PRO A 32 -4.53 -4.91 -13.28
N LEU A 33 -4.34 -4.78 -11.96
CA LEU A 33 -4.08 -5.88 -11.05
C LEU A 33 -5.35 -6.33 -10.32
N PRO A 34 -5.57 -7.64 -10.14
CA PRO A 34 -6.71 -8.16 -9.38
C PRO A 34 -6.56 -7.95 -7.86
N VAL A 35 -5.31 -7.99 -7.35
CA VAL A 35 -5.00 -7.87 -5.93
C VAL A 35 -3.71 -7.06 -5.75
N GLY A 36 -3.78 -6.05 -4.89
CA GLY A 36 -2.66 -5.18 -4.53
C GLY A 36 -2.28 -4.18 -5.61
N ASP A 37 -1.27 -3.40 -5.31
CA ASP A 37 -0.76 -2.30 -6.13
C ASP A 37 0.48 -2.67 -6.95
N TYR A 38 1.29 -3.63 -6.44
CA TYR A 38 2.60 -3.99 -6.99
C TYR A 38 2.81 -5.49 -7.00
N VAL A 39 3.36 -6.01 -8.12
CA VAL A 39 3.68 -7.43 -8.34
C VAL A 39 5.02 -7.55 -9.06
N LEU A 40 5.89 -8.47 -8.61
CA LEU A 40 7.11 -8.82 -9.34
C LEU A 40 6.75 -9.69 -10.55
N VAL A 41 7.32 -9.37 -11.71
CA VAL A 41 7.17 -10.19 -12.91
C VAL A 41 8.13 -11.38 -12.82
N ASP A 42 7.57 -12.55 -12.59
CA ASP A 42 8.24 -13.85 -12.74
C ASP A 42 7.90 -14.50 -14.10
N GLU A 43 8.34 -15.73 -14.31
CA GLU A 43 8.09 -16.47 -15.55
C GLU A 43 6.59 -16.68 -15.82
N ASN A 44 5.78 -16.91 -14.77
CA ASN A 44 4.35 -17.15 -14.93
C ASN A 44 3.61 -15.88 -15.34
N VAL A 45 3.97 -14.74 -14.73
CA VAL A 45 3.42 -13.43 -15.08
C VAL A 45 3.83 -13.04 -16.51
N GLU A 46 5.12 -13.21 -16.86
CA GLU A 46 5.64 -12.90 -18.20
C GLU A 46 4.94 -13.73 -19.27
N ASP A 47 4.65 -15.01 -19.01
CA ASP A 47 3.92 -15.89 -19.94
C ASP A 47 2.50 -15.38 -20.21
N VAL A 48 1.77 -14.92 -19.19
CA VAL A 48 0.45 -14.32 -19.39
C VAL A 48 0.55 -13.04 -20.23
N LEU A 49 1.49 -12.14 -19.89
CA LEU A 49 1.69 -10.89 -20.62
C LEU A 49 2.04 -11.12 -22.08
N SER A 50 2.99 -12.04 -22.35
CA SER A 50 3.46 -12.39 -23.68
C SER A 50 2.34 -13.01 -24.53
N ARG A 51 1.55 -13.93 -23.98
CA ARG A 51 0.39 -14.52 -24.69
C ARG A 51 -0.65 -13.46 -25.07
N LYS A 52 -0.93 -12.49 -24.21
CA LYS A 52 -1.85 -11.39 -24.50
C LYS A 52 -1.28 -10.46 -25.58
N LYS A 53 -0.02 -10.06 -25.46
CA LYS A 53 0.68 -9.22 -26.43
C LYS A 53 0.70 -9.86 -27.82
N ASN A 54 1.04 -11.15 -27.91
CA ASN A 54 1.11 -11.88 -29.20
C ASN A 54 -0.25 -11.99 -29.89
N ARG A 55 -1.35 -11.90 -29.14
CA ARG A 55 -2.72 -11.89 -29.68
C ARG A 55 -3.25 -10.47 -29.95
N GLY A 56 -2.49 -9.43 -29.63
CA GLY A 56 -2.96 -8.04 -29.73
C GLY A 56 -4.11 -7.71 -28.79
N ILE A 57 -4.18 -8.40 -27.62
CA ILE A 57 -5.28 -8.25 -26.66
C ILE A 57 -4.73 -7.59 -25.39
N ASP A 58 -5.42 -6.56 -24.89
CA ASP A 58 -5.07 -5.91 -23.63
C ASP A 58 -5.26 -6.84 -22.44
N VAL A 59 -4.37 -6.70 -21.45
CA VAL A 59 -4.45 -7.43 -20.19
C VAL A 59 -5.64 -6.90 -19.37
N LYS A 60 -6.53 -7.80 -18.99
CA LYS A 60 -7.66 -7.50 -18.08
C LYS A 60 -7.32 -7.88 -16.66
N LYS A 61 -7.98 -7.24 -15.69
CA LYS A 61 -7.76 -7.42 -14.26
C LYS A 61 -7.64 -8.88 -13.81
N LEU A 62 -8.56 -9.74 -14.26
CA LEU A 62 -8.60 -11.15 -13.84
C LEU A 62 -7.65 -12.08 -14.61
N ASP A 63 -7.04 -11.61 -15.69
CA ASP A 63 -6.12 -12.43 -16.50
C ASP A 63 -4.86 -12.84 -15.72
N LEU A 64 -4.47 -12.05 -14.74
CA LEU A 64 -3.30 -12.27 -13.89
C LEU A 64 -3.57 -13.10 -12.63
N LEU A 65 -4.84 -13.47 -12.35
CA LEU A 65 -5.14 -14.36 -11.23
C LEU A 65 -4.45 -15.71 -11.40
N GLY A 66 -3.76 -16.15 -10.33
CA GLY A 66 -3.02 -17.40 -10.31
C GLY A 66 -1.62 -17.33 -10.93
N SER A 67 -1.23 -16.22 -11.59
CA SER A 67 0.11 -16.06 -12.17
C SER A 67 1.16 -15.58 -11.17
N TYR A 68 0.76 -14.97 -10.05
CA TYR A 68 1.68 -14.50 -9.00
C TYR A 68 1.24 -14.96 -7.62
N LYS A 69 2.19 -14.98 -6.68
CA LYS A 69 1.97 -15.47 -5.31
C LYS A 69 2.18 -14.40 -4.24
N VAL A 70 2.73 -13.26 -4.60
CA VAL A 70 3.02 -12.15 -3.68
C VAL A 70 2.55 -10.86 -4.30
N SER A 71 1.89 -10.02 -3.50
CA SER A 71 1.52 -8.66 -3.90
C SER A 71 1.66 -7.70 -2.72
N VAL A 72 1.92 -6.43 -3.03
CA VAL A 72 1.98 -5.34 -2.04
C VAL A 72 0.90 -4.32 -2.39
N ASP A 73 0.04 -4.02 -1.43
CA ASP A 73 -0.90 -2.89 -1.47
C ASP A 73 -0.36 -1.77 -0.57
N THR A 74 -0.43 -0.52 -1.01
CA THR A 74 0.11 0.62 -0.26
C THR A 74 -0.99 1.54 0.25
N LYS A 75 -0.87 1.96 1.50
CA LYS A 75 -1.70 3.01 2.10
C LYS A 75 -0.80 4.20 2.43
N ARG A 76 -1.12 5.38 1.91
CA ARG A 76 -0.28 6.57 2.04
C ARG A 76 -0.20 7.11 3.47
N ASP A 77 -1.14 6.71 4.34
CA ASP A 77 -1.18 7.10 5.75
C ASP A 77 -2.10 6.18 6.57
N ILE A 78 -2.01 6.29 7.90
CA ILE A 78 -2.86 5.54 8.83
C ILE A 78 -4.35 5.89 8.66
N GLN A 79 -4.69 7.10 8.23
CA GLN A 79 -6.09 7.50 8.01
C GLN A 79 -6.71 6.79 6.80
N GLU A 80 -5.93 6.54 5.75
CA GLU A 80 -6.37 5.73 4.62
C GLU A 80 -6.58 4.28 5.04
N ALA A 81 -5.66 3.71 5.83
CA ALA A 81 -5.84 2.38 6.41
C ALA A 81 -7.12 2.29 7.26
N ILE A 82 -7.40 3.29 8.11
CA ILE A 82 -8.67 3.38 8.85
C ILE A 82 -9.87 3.38 7.91
N GLY A 83 -9.83 4.18 6.84
CA GLY A 83 -10.91 4.25 5.86
C GLY A 83 -11.22 2.92 5.18
N ASN A 84 -10.17 2.13 4.90
CA ASN A 84 -10.28 0.81 4.28
C ASN A 84 -10.69 -0.30 5.27
N ILE A 85 -10.23 -0.23 6.53
CA ILE A 85 -10.43 -1.33 7.50
C ILE A 85 -11.67 -1.11 8.38
N CYS A 86 -11.87 0.12 8.85
CA CYS A 86 -12.93 0.47 9.81
C CYS A 86 -13.97 1.44 9.22
N GLY A 87 -13.79 1.89 7.98
CA GLY A 87 -14.60 2.94 7.36
C GLY A 87 -15.44 2.48 6.17
N SER A 88 -15.81 3.43 5.34
CA SER A 88 -16.72 3.24 4.21
C SER A 88 -16.17 2.35 3.07
N GLN A 89 -14.86 2.09 3.05
CA GLN A 89 -14.22 1.24 2.05
C GLN A 89 -14.02 -0.21 2.55
N HIS A 90 -14.55 -0.55 3.73
CA HIS A 90 -14.34 -1.84 4.38
C HIS A 90 -14.72 -3.03 3.50
N ASP A 91 -15.92 -3.01 2.91
CA ASP A 91 -16.41 -4.14 2.12
C ASP A 91 -15.54 -4.39 0.89
N ARG A 92 -15.17 -3.34 0.16
CA ARG A 92 -14.29 -3.43 -1.00
C ARG A 92 -12.91 -3.99 -0.62
N PHE A 93 -12.34 -3.50 0.47
CA PHE A 93 -11.02 -3.95 0.94
C PHE A 93 -11.06 -5.41 1.41
N ARG A 94 -12.11 -5.79 2.15
CA ARG A 94 -12.35 -7.16 2.57
C ARG A 94 -12.47 -8.11 1.36
N ASP A 95 -13.21 -7.73 0.33
CA ASP A 95 -13.38 -8.53 -0.88
C ASP A 95 -12.03 -8.76 -1.58
N GLU A 96 -11.15 -7.76 -1.62
CA GLU A 96 -9.79 -7.88 -2.15
C GLU A 96 -8.94 -8.84 -1.32
N VAL A 97 -8.98 -8.74 0.00
CA VAL A 97 -8.26 -9.63 0.92
C VAL A 97 -8.76 -11.07 0.80
N ILE A 98 -10.07 -11.28 0.68
CA ILE A 98 -10.67 -12.61 0.43
C ILE A 98 -10.22 -13.16 -0.93
N LEU A 99 -10.16 -12.31 -1.97
CA LEU A 99 -9.69 -12.71 -3.29
C LEU A 99 -8.22 -13.15 -3.23
N ALA A 100 -7.38 -12.42 -2.49
CA ALA A 100 -5.99 -12.79 -2.25
C ALA A 100 -5.88 -14.18 -1.59
N GLN A 101 -6.62 -14.38 -0.49
CA GLN A 101 -6.63 -15.65 0.25
C GLN A 101 -7.06 -16.84 -0.63
N ARG A 102 -8.16 -16.69 -1.37
CA ARG A 102 -8.68 -17.75 -2.26
C ARG A 102 -7.72 -18.15 -3.37
N ASN A 103 -6.88 -17.22 -3.82
CA ASN A 103 -5.88 -17.45 -4.87
C ASN A 103 -4.48 -17.73 -4.33
N GLN A 104 -4.35 -17.90 -3.00
CA GLN A 104 -3.07 -18.16 -2.31
C GLN A 104 -2.03 -17.06 -2.59
N ILE A 105 -2.49 -15.82 -2.71
CA ILE A 105 -1.63 -14.64 -2.85
C ILE A 105 -1.31 -14.10 -1.46
N LYS A 106 -0.03 -14.07 -1.10
CA LYS A 106 0.45 -13.40 0.11
C LYS A 106 0.37 -11.90 -0.11
N LEU A 107 -0.64 -11.29 0.50
CA LEU A 107 -0.88 -9.85 0.39
C LEU A 107 -0.25 -9.11 1.57
N TYR A 108 0.66 -8.20 1.26
CA TYR A 108 1.23 -7.26 2.21
C TYR A 108 0.51 -5.92 2.07
N ILE A 109 0.04 -5.37 3.18
CA ILE A 109 -0.49 -4.00 3.27
C ILE A 109 0.57 -3.13 3.91
N LEU A 110 1.23 -2.32 3.10
CA LEU A 110 2.29 -1.42 3.54
C LEU A 110 1.72 -0.03 3.82
N VAL A 111 1.68 0.35 5.10
CA VAL A 111 1.13 1.63 5.56
C VAL A 111 2.26 2.63 5.74
N GLU A 112 2.25 3.67 4.94
CA GLU A 112 3.16 4.81 5.08
C GLU A 112 2.72 5.68 6.25
N ASN A 113 3.66 6.15 7.06
CA ASN A 113 3.34 7.13 8.09
C ASN A 113 4.58 7.89 8.55
N SER A 114 4.36 9.10 9.07
CA SER A 114 5.37 9.95 9.72
C SER A 114 5.15 10.05 11.24
N ASP A 115 4.19 9.28 11.78
CA ASP A 115 3.76 9.35 13.17
C ASP A 115 4.62 8.47 14.10
N GLY A 116 5.65 7.80 13.54
CA GLY A 116 6.55 6.93 14.30
C GLY A 116 6.04 5.50 14.53
N VAL A 117 4.91 5.13 13.93
CA VAL A 117 4.39 3.76 13.96
C VAL A 117 5.27 2.88 13.06
N SER A 118 5.93 1.87 13.63
CA SER A 118 6.84 0.96 12.93
C SER A 118 6.33 -0.48 12.89
N LYS A 119 5.45 -0.83 13.80
CA LYS A 119 4.82 -2.15 13.91
C LYS A 119 3.38 -2.03 14.41
N LEU A 120 2.63 -3.12 14.30
CA LEU A 120 1.22 -3.16 14.64
C LEU A 120 0.94 -2.78 16.11
N ASP A 121 1.83 -3.19 17.03
CA ASP A 121 1.67 -2.91 18.45
C ASP A 121 1.82 -1.42 18.81
N ASP A 122 2.57 -0.66 18.00
CA ASP A 122 2.71 0.78 18.22
C ASP A 122 1.38 1.52 18.04
N LEU A 123 0.43 0.94 17.31
CA LEU A 123 -0.93 1.48 17.18
C LEU A 123 -1.71 1.48 18.50
N ASP A 124 -1.38 0.62 19.45
CA ASP A 124 -2.09 0.58 20.74
C ASP A 124 -1.87 1.87 21.54
N GLU A 125 -0.73 2.56 21.33
CA GLU A 125 -0.40 3.86 21.94
C GLU A 125 -0.63 5.05 20.98
N TRP A 126 -0.89 4.78 19.69
CA TRP A 126 -1.10 5.84 18.72
C TRP A 126 -2.44 6.56 18.93
N GLU A 127 -2.38 7.88 19.08
CA GLU A 127 -3.56 8.73 19.19
C GLU A 127 -3.94 9.30 17.82
N ASN A 128 -5.17 9.05 17.38
CA ASN A 128 -5.65 9.58 16.12
C ASN A 128 -5.72 11.12 16.15
N PRO A 129 -4.91 11.82 15.33
CA PRO A 129 -4.88 13.30 15.33
C PRO A 129 -6.25 13.92 15.04
N ARG A 130 -7.12 13.24 14.26
CA ARG A 130 -8.46 13.74 13.92
C ARG A 130 -9.36 13.89 15.13
N ALA A 131 -9.15 13.13 16.21
CA ALA A 131 -9.93 13.26 17.45
C ALA A 131 -9.68 14.61 18.14
N LYS A 132 -8.49 15.19 17.97
CA LYS A 132 -8.08 16.46 18.58
C LYS A 132 -8.30 17.67 17.65
N MET A 133 -8.60 17.45 16.36
CA MET A 133 -8.82 18.52 15.40
C MET A 133 -10.08 19.30 15.71
N LYS A 134 -9.98 20.64 15.73
CA LYS A 134 -11.10 21.55 15.96
C LYS A 134 -11.34 22.41 14.71
N LYS A 135 -12.60 22.80 14.51
CA LYS A 135 -12.99 23.80 13.51
C LYS A 135 -13.91 24.84 14.14
N TRP A 136 -13.89 26.04 13.57
CA TRP A 136 -14.84 27.08 13.94
C TRP A 136 -16.15 26.85 13.18
N ILE A 137 -17.26 26.89 13.90
CA ILE A 137 -18.59 26.93 13.31
C ILE A 137 -19.24 28.27 13.72
N ARG A 138 -20.18 28.76 12.91
CA ARG A 138 -21.01 29.90 13.23
C ARG A 138 -22.33 29.39 13.79
N GLU A 139 -22.74 29.88 14.95
CA GLU A 139 -24.03 29.58 15.56
C GLU A 139 -25.14 30.47 14.97
N ALA A 140 -26.42 30.14 15.23
CA ALA A 140 -27.56 30.89 14.70
C ALA A 140 -27.61 32.31 15.17
N ASP A 141 -27.05 32.64 16.35
CA ASP A 141 -26.92 33.96 16.91
C ASP A 141 -25.77 34.80 16.34
N GLY A 142 -25.02 34.24 15.37
CA GLY A 142 -23.87 34.90 14.74
C GLY A 142 -22.55 34.70 15.48
N SER A 143 -22.55 34.12 16.68
CA SER A 143 -21.35 33.79 17.44
C SER A 143 -20.52 32.70 16.78
N ARG A 144 -19.22 32.60 17.15
CA ARG A 144 -18.32 31.53 16.67
C ARG A 144 -17.96 30.60 17.82
N LYS A 145 -18.05 29.31 17.57
CA LYS A 145 -17.68 28.26 18.51
C LYS A 145 -16.72 27.26 17.91
N GLN A 146 -15.75 26.82 18.68
CA GLN A 146 -14.90 25.69 18.30
C GLN A 146 -15.58 24.38 18.64
N VAL A 147 -15.63 23.49 17.63
CA VAL A 147 -16.12 22.12 17.79
C VAL A 147 -15.07 21.12 17.29
N PHE A 148 -15.02 19.94 17.89
CA PHE A 148 -14.19 18.87 17.38
C PHE A 148 -14.69 18.41 16.01
N VAL A 149 -13.77 18.16 15.06
CA VAL A 149 -14.11 17.72 13.70
C VAL A 149 -14.57 16.27 13.72
N SER A 150 -13.90 15.41 14.46
CA SER A 150 -14.15 13.97 14.53
C SER A 150 -13.91 13.44 15.95
N PRO A 151 -14.77 13.78 16.94
CA PRO A 151 -14.57 13.37 18.34
C PRO A 151 -14.64 11.86 18.53
N LYS A 152 -15.27 11.14 17.56
CA LYS A 152 -15.38 9.67 17.51
C LYS A 152 -14.41 9.05 16.49
N ALA A 153 -13.32 9.73 16.14
CA ALA A 153 -12.31 9.17 15.25
C ALA A 153 -11.80 7.81 15.77
N THR A 154 -11.59 6.87 14.86
CA THR A 154 -11.11 5.53 15.19
C THR A 154 -9.85 5.59 16.02
N LYS A 155 -9.84 4.94 17.17
CA LYS A 155 -8.67 4.85 18.05
C LYS A 155 -7.64 3.89 17.49
N GLY A 156 -6.37 4.09 17.81
CA GLY A 156 -5.29 3.19 17.42
C GLY A 156 -5.53 1.75 17.88
N THR A 157 -5.97 1.56 19.15
CA THR A 157 -6.33 0.23 19.69
C THR A 157 -7.42 -0.49 18.90
N SER A 158 -8.43 0.27 18.40
CA SER A 158 -9.49 -0.32 17.58
C SER A 158 -8.98 -0.72 16.20
N LEU A 159 -8.12 0.10 15.59
CA LEU A 159 -7.47 -0.22 14.32
C LEU A 159 -6.55 -1.44 14.47
N ALA A 160 -5.69 -1.45 15.51
CA ALA A 160 -4.79 -2.57 15.79
C ALA A 160 -5.55 -3.90 15.96
N LYS A 161 -6.65 -3.87 16.72
CA LYS A 161 -7.51 -5.05 16.87
C LYS A 161 -8.07 -5.53 15.54
N ALA A 162 -8.61 -4.63 14.71
CA ALA A 162 -9.18 -4.99 13.41
C ALA A 162 -8.10 -5.56 12.47
N MET A 163 -6.88 -4.97 12.45
CA MET A 163 -5.77 -5.47 11.67
C MET A 163 -5.32 -6.86 12.12
N ARG A 164 -5.20 -7.12 13.44
CA ARG A 164 -4.87 -8.45 13.98
C ARG A 164 -5.92 -9.49 13.55
N THR A 165 -7.20 -9.17 13.69
CA THR A 165 -8.29 -10.05 13.22
C THR A 165 -8.14 -10.38 11.73
N MET A 166 -7.87 -9.37 10.89
CA MET A 166 -7.69 -9.61 9.45
C MET A 166 -6.45 -10.47 9.14
N GLN A 167 -5.36 -10.31 9.90
CA GLN A 167 -4.18 -11.17 9.76
C GLN A 167 -4.51 -12.63 10.10
N GLU A 168 -5.25 -12.84 11.19
CA GLU A 168 -5.65 -14.18 11.66
C GLU A 168 -6.63 -14.87 10.71
N GLU A 169 -7.65 -14.14 10.23
CA GLU A 169 -8.71 -14.70 9.40
C GLU A 169 -8.32 -14.88 7.94
N TYR A 170 -7.56 -13.94 7.37
CA TYR A 170 -7.29 -13.90 5.93
C TYR A 170 -5.82 -14.09 5.56
N GLY A 171 -4.89 -14.10 6.53
CA GLY A 171 -3.46 -14.26 6.28
C GLY A 171 -2.77 -13.04 5.65
N VAL A 172 -3.47 -11.90 5.54
CA VAL A 172 -2.88 -10.62 5.12
C VAL A 172 -1.86 -10.15 6.16
N GLN A 173 -0.84 -9.40 5.75
CA GLN A 173 0.16 -8.87 6.67
C GLN A 173 0.22 -7.35 6.61
N PHE A 174 0.06 -6.68 7.76
CA PHE A 174 0.19 -5.24 7.88
C PHE A 174 1.61 -4.87 8.31
N LEU A 175 2.23 -3.98 7.54
CA LEU A 175 3.58 -3.47 7.75
C LEU A 175 3.55 -1.95 7.70
N PHE A 176 4.54 -1.33 8.36
CA PHE A 176 4.62 0.12 8.45
C PHE A 176 6.00 0.59 8.02
N CYS A 177 6.06 1.74 7.36
CA CYS A 177 7.32 2.37 6.99
C CYS A 177 7.16 3.89 6.87
N ARG A 178 8.28 4.59 6.77
CA ARG A 178 8.26 6.00 6.38
C ARG A 178 8.05 6.14 4.87
N PRO A 179 7.45 7.25 4.41
CA PRO A 179 7.19 7.46 2.98
C PRO A 179 8.45 7.35 2.09
N GLU A 180 9.61 7.79 2.57
CA GLU A 180 10.89 7.71 1.85
C GLU A 180 11.43 6.28 1.70
N GLU A 181 11.01 5.35 2.56
CA GLU A 181 11.43 3.95 2.57
C GLU A 181 10.53 3.06 1.71
N THR A 182 9.34 3.54 1.36
CA THR A 182 8.28 2.72 0.75
C THR A 182 8.73 2.01 -0.52
N GLY A 183 9.41 2.71 -1.44
CA GLY A 183 9.83 2.11 -2.71
C GLY A 183 10.79 0.93 -2.51
N ARG A 184 11.77 1.09 -1.61
CA ARG A 184 12.69 0.02 -1.25
C ARG A 184 11.96 -1.13 -0.57
N LYS A 185 11.06 -0.81 0.38
CA LYS A 185 10.30 -1.82 1.13
C LYS A 185 9.39 -2.67 0.23
N ILE A 186 8.79 -2.06 -0.79
CA ILE A 186 8.04 -2.79 -1.82
C ILE A 186 8.94 -3.83 -2.50
N LEU A 187 10.14 -3.45 -2.96
CA LEU A 187 11.06 -4.35 -3.63
C LEU A 187 11.53 -5.51 -2.73
N GLU A 188 11.80 -5.22 -1.44
CA GLU A 188 12.12 -6.24 -0.44
C GLU A 188 10.97 -7.24 -0.26
N LEU A 189 9.74 -6.76 -0.07
CA LEU A 189 8.55 -7.59 0.14
C LEU A 189 8.20 -8.46 -1.06
N LEU A 190 8.44 -7.96 -2.26
CA LEU A 190 8.25 -8.71 -3.51
C LEU A 190 9.37 -9.74 -3.77
N GLY A 191 10.43 -9.77 -2.94
CA GLY A 191 11.60 -10.64 -3.15
C GLY A 191 12.50 -10.19 -4.31
N ALA A 192 12.35 -8.94 -4.75
CA ALA A 192 13.14 -8.35 -5.82
C ALA A 192 14.52 -7.85 -5.33
N MET A 193 14.71 -7.75 -4.01
CA MET A 193 15.96 -7.38 -3.33
C MET A 193 16.14 -8.23 -2.08
N GLU A 194 17.41 -8.53 -1.74
CA GLU A 194 17.73 -9.12 -0.43
C GLU A 194 17.62 -8.08 0.68
N ASP A 195 17.07 -8.47 1.83
CA ASP A 195 17.03 -7.63 3.03
C ASP A 195 18.48 -7.15 3.36
N GLY A 196 18.68 -5.83 3.37
CA GLY A 196 19.93 -5.22 3.82
C GLY A 196 20.97 -4.84 2.76
N LYS A 197 20.76 -5.02 1.45
CA LYS A 197 21.65 -4.42 0.44
C LYS A 197 21.55 -2.88 0.49
N LYS A 198 22.59 -2.25 1.04
CA LYS A 198 22.75 -0.78 1.02
C LYS A 198 22.81 -0.31 -0.44
N GLU A 199 22.25 0.88 -0.69
CA GLU A 199 22.40 1.63 -1.94
C GLU A 199 23.84 1.52 -2.45
N ASN A 200 24.04 0.91 -3.62
CA ASN A 200 25.32 1.00 -4.30
C ASN A 200 25.56 2.48 -4.63
N GLN A 201 26.53 3.08 -3.96
CA GLN A 201 27.10 4.38 -4.30
C GLN A 201 27.72 4.30 -5.70
N HIS A 202 26.90 4.47 -6.72
CA HIS A 202 27.36 4.60 -8.11
C HIS A 202 27.30 6.08 -8.52
N VAL A 203 27.91 6.94 -7.67
CA VAL A 203 28.27 8.31 -8.06
C VAL A 203 29.65 8.58 -7.53
N GLN A 204 30.65 8.19 -8.28
CA GLN A 204 31.96 8.87 -8.39
C GLN A 204 32.90 8.03 -9.26
N ARG A 205 32.91 8.28 -10.55
CA ARG A 205 34.09 8.14 -11.43
C ARG A 205 33.77 8.71 -12.80
N THR A 206 33.66 10.03 -12.86
CA THR A 206 33.96 10.80 -14.10
C THR A 206 34.43 12.19 -13.68
N GLN A 207 35.66 12.25 -13.18
CA GLN A 207 36.55 13.39 -13.26
C GLN A 207 38.00 12.87 -12.96
N GLY A 208 38.72 12.68 -14.01
CA GLY A 208 40.14 12.36 -14.04
C GLY A 208 40.62 12.46 -15.47
#